data_64e20e89fbdb11ae3bdf1ccdebd2d5ce
#
_entry.id   64e20e89fbdb11ae3bdf1ccdebd2d5ce
#
_cell.length_a   1.000
_cell.length_b   1.000
_cell.length_c   1.000
_cell.angle_alpha   90.00
_cell.angle_beta   90.00
_cell.angle_gamma   90.00
#
_symmetry.space_group_name_H-M   'P 1'
#
loop_
_entity.id
_entity.type
_entity.pdbx_description
1 polymer ?
#
loop_
_entity_poly.entity_id
_entity_poly.type
_entity_poly.pdbx_seq_one_letter_code
_entity_poly.pdbx_strand_id
1 'polypeptide(L)'
;MSPLFPGHLRRLVVALLLIFSVGAGSAQAQEKPLVLVGGTVFPEPGVTPIEDAVLVLRNGQIAAVGPRSEERIPPDADLIDTRGRFLTAGYWNAHVHFTKRFIPAHKLSDAELDRHINDMFLRWGCVNAVDVGSWLKNTLAIRRRIESGDVSGPRIITAGSGFAPLDASPYYIKTTRLPELASAAQARSLVMAHIASGADLIKLFTGSWATPMRIEPMPLDVVRAAVDAAHKRGILVFAHPSNSTGARAAIEGGVDVLAHTFPNESDGPWDRNLPAAMARRGMALVPTLKLWRRGDEQVALAQLRAIHEAGVPILFGTDVGYMRDSDTTEEFRLMALAGMDHAAILASLTTAPAERFSFADRAGRLMVGYEGDVVVLAADPRDDPTAFARVEITIRRGQVVYRRNH
;
A
#
# COMPACT_ATOMS: atom_id res chain seq x y z
N MET A 1 -23.13 71.75 -44.83
CA MET A 1 -23.14 71.54 -46.30
C MET A 1 -22.66 70.13 -46.59
N SER A 2 -23.63 69.26 -46.92
CA SER A 2 -23.36 67.96 -47.57
C SER A 2 -22.79 68.13 -48.96
N PRO A 3 -22.26 67.13 -49.68
CA PRO A 3 -22.87 65.80 -49.89
C PRO A 3 -21.90 64.62 -50.04
N LEU A 4 -22.42 63.43 -49.80
CA LEU A 4 -22.84 62.32 -50.68
C LEU A 4 -21.76 61.41 -51.33
N PHE A 5 -21.67 60.15 -50.86
CA PHE A 5 -21.86 58.81 -51.52
C PHE A 5 -21.04 58.45 -52.78
N PRO A 6 -20.91 57.14 -53.19
CA PRO A 6 -21.15 55.83 -52.58
C PRO A 6 -20.05 54.75 -52.75
N GLY A 7 -20.14 53.71 -51.96
CA GLY A 7 -20.15 52.32 -52.15
C GLY A 7 -19.19 51.56 -53.07
N HIS A 8 -18.80 50.42 -52.57
CA HIS A 8 -18.92 49.12 -53.27
C HIS A 8 -18.54 48.00 -52.29
N LEU A 9 -19.54 47.26 -51.93
CA LEU A 9 -19.45 46.02 -51.17
C LEU A 9 -18.89 44.92 -52.08
N ARG A 10 -17.65 44.50 -51.89
CA ARG A 10 -17.14 43.23 -52.46
C ARG A 10 -17.29 42.13 -51.44
N ARG A 11 -18.26 41.23 -51.64
CA ARG A 11 -18.41 39.97 -50.95
C ARG A 11 -17.27 39.04 -51.33
N LEU A 12 -16.36 38.78 -50.37
CA LEU A 12 -15.41 37.67 -50.46
C LEU A 12 -16.12 36.42 -49.94
N VAL A 13 -16.40 35.48 -50.83
CA VAL A 13 -16.84 34.12 -50.47
C VAL A 13 -15.58 33.34 -50.13
N VAL A 14 -15.35 33.10 -48.83
CA VAL A 14 -14.33 32.17 -48.34
C VAL A 14 -14.95 30.78 -48.34
N ALA A 15 -14.58 29.93 -49.29
CA ALA A 15 -14.91 28.53 -49.29
C ALA A 15 -14.05 27.82 -48.20
N LEU A 16 -14.69 27.43 -47.13
CA LEU A 16 -14.06 26.60 -46.07
C LEU A 16 -13.99 25.15 -46.58
N LEU A 17 -12.83 24.73 -47.06
CA LEU A 17 -12.51 23.32 -47.30
C LEU A 17 -12.33 22.62 -45.98
N LEU A 18 -13.36 21.91 -45.50
CA LEU A 18 -13.26 20.96 -44.39
C LEU A 18 -12.47 19.74 -44.90
N ILE A 19 -11.17 19.71 -44.58
CA ILE A 19 -10.36 18.51 -44.73
C ILE A 19 -10.74 17.58 -43.55
N PHE A 20 -11.57 16.58 -43.81
CA PHE A 20 -11.73 15.45 -42.92
C PHE A 20 -10.42 14.63 -42.94
N SER A 21 -9.51 14.91 -42.00
CA SER A 21 -8.45 13.98 -41.70
C SER A 21 -9.08 12.77 -41.00
N VAL A 22 -9.33 11.71 -41.76
CA VAL A 22 -9.56 10.38 -41.19
C VAL A 22 -8.27 9.99 -40.48
N GLY A 23 -8.20 10.26 -39.20
CA GLY A 23 -7.14 9.72 -38.33
C GLY A 23 -7.24 8.20 -38.38
N ALA A 24 -6.29 7.56 -39.09
CA ALA A 24 -6.07 6.14 -38.95
C ALA A 24 -5.72 5.89 -37.45
N GLY A 25 -6.73 5.63 -36.64
CA GLY A 25 -6.57 5.07 -35.31
C GLY A 25 -5.77 3.79 -35.49
N SER A 26 -4.53 3.77 -35.03
CA SER A 26 -3.79 2.53 -34.90
C SER A 26 -4.67 1.60 -34.05
N ALA A 27 -5.21 0.56 -34.66
CA ALA A 27 -5.88 -0.52 -33.99
C ALA A 27 -4.83 -1.13 -33.03
N GLN A 28 -4.85 -0.70 -31.80
CA GLN A 28 -4.04 -1.31 -30.75
C GLN A 28 -4.50 -2.76 -30.70
N ALA A 29 -3.60 -3.70 -31.00
CA ALA A 29 -3.92 -5.11 -30.97
C ALA A 29 -4.58 -5.40 -29.60
N GLN A 30 -5.84 -5.83 -29.64
CA GLN A 30 -6.62 -6.07 -28.43
C GLN A 30 -5.92 -7.18 -27.67
N GLU A 31 -5.42 -6.86 -26.49
CA GLU A 31 -4.69 -7.80 -25.63
C GLU A 31 -5.60 -9.01 -25.35
N LYS A 32 -5.07 -10.23 -25.54
CA LYS A 32 -5.83 -11.45 -25.28
C LYS A 32 -6.28 -11.49 -23.83
N PRO A 33 -7.52 -11.88 -23.54
CA PRO A 33 -7.96 -12.07 -22.17
C PRO A 33 -7.13 -13.13 -21.48
N LEU A 34 -6.75 -12.91 -20.21
CA LEU A 34 -6.21 -13.93 -19.34
C LEU A 34 -7.35 -14.49 -18.49
N VAL A 35 -7.52 -15.81 -18.49
CA VAL A 35 -8.61 -16.47 -17.75
C VAL A 35 -8.06 -17.50 -16.77
N LEU A 36 -8.44 -17.37 -15.51
CA LEU A 36 -8.15 -18.34 -14.47
C LEU A 36 -9.38 -19.24 -14.29
N VAL A 37 -9.19 -20.57 -14.30
CA VAL A 37 -10.29 -21.54 -14.38
C VAL A 37 -10.18 -22.62 -13.31
N GLY A 38 -11.28 -22.87 -12.59
CA GLY A 38 -11.46 -24.04 -11.73
C GLY A 38 -10.97 -23.89 -10.29
N GLY A 39 -10.48 -22.69 -9.91
CA GLY A 39 -10.07 -22.41 -8.54
C GLY A 39 -11.24 -21.95 -7.64
N THR A 40 -10.95 -21.83 -6.35
CA THR A 40 -11.84 -21.20 -5.37
C THR A 40 -11.52 -19.72 -5.27
N VAL A 41 -12.45 -18.86 -5.66
CA VAL A 41 -12.30 -17.40 -5.59
C VAL A 41 -12.86 -16.85 -4.28
N PHE A 42 -12.07 -16.07 -3.56
CA PHE A 42 -12.51 -15.22 -2.44
C PHE A 42 -12.80 -13.82 -2.97
N PRO A 43 -14.05 -13.45 -3.27
CA PRO A 43 -14.39 -12.16 -3.89
C PRO A 43 -13.97 -10.99 -3.01
N GLU A 44 -14.26 -11.08 -1.73
CA GLU A 44 -13.87 -10.16 -0.66
C GLU A 44 -13.91 -10.85 0.72
N PRO A 45 -13.30 -10.26 1.76
CA PRO A 45 -13.32 -10.82 3.11
C PRO A 45 -14.74 -11.03 3.65
N GLY A 46 -14.98 -12.19 4.27
CA GLY A 46 -16.26 -12.51 4.90
C GLY A 46 -17.41 -12.92 3.95
N VAL A 47 -17.18 -12.85 2.64
CA VAL A 47 -18.15 -13.33 1.63
C VAL A 47 -17.86 -14.80 1.30
N THR A 48 -18.92 -15.57 1.06
CA THR A 48 -18.82 -16.97 0.65
C THR A 48 -17.98 -17.11 -0.62
N PRO A 49 -16.93 -17.93 -0.62
CA PRO A 49 -16.11 -18.16 -1.79
C PRO A 49 -16.88 -18.81 -2.94
N ILE A 50 -16.45 -18.53 -4.16
CA ILE A 50 -16.98 -19.13 -5.39
C ILE A 50 -16.10 -20.33 -5.74
N GLU A 51 -16.67 -21.54 -5.62
CA GLU A 51 -16.00 -22.79 -5.98
C GLU A 51 -16.05 -23.02 -7.50
N ASP A 52 -15.07 -23.73 -8.06
CA ASP A 52 -14.95 -24.00 -9.51
C ASP A 52 -15.21 -22.74 -10.34
N ALA A 53 -14.51 -21.66 -10.00
CA ALA A 53 -14.74 -20.35 -10.56
C ALA A 53 -14.05 -20.13 -11.91
N VAL A 54 -14.59 -19.18 -12.67
CA VAL A 54 -13.94 -18.55 -13.81
C VAL A 54 -13.72 -17.07 -13.46
N LEU A 55 -12.50 -16.58 -13.64
CA LEU A 55 -12.14 -15.18 -13.49
C LEU A 55 -11.50 -14.72 -14.80
N VAL A 56 -12.10 -13.74 -15.46
CA VAL A 56 -11.66 -13.19 -16.75
C VAL A 56 -11.00 -11.84 -16.53
N LEU A 57 -9.74 -11.71 -16.95
CA LEU A 57 -8.99 -10.46 -16.93
C LEU A 57 -8.86 -9.93 -18.36
N ARG A 58 -9.16 -8.64 -18.56
CA ARG A 58 -9.06 -7.97 -19.87
C ARG A 58 -8.70 -6.51 -19.67
N ASN A 59 -7.76 -6.00 -20.44
CA ASN A 59 -7.31 -4.61 -20.37
C ASN A 59 -6.96 -4.13 -18.96
N GLY A 60 -6.32 -5.00 -18.18
CA GLY A 60 -5.90 -4.69 -16.81
C GLY A 60 -7.00 -4.73 -15.74
N GLN A 61 -8.24 -5.13 -16.10
CA GLN A 61 -9.39 -5.17 -15.19
C GLN A 61 -10.04 -6.55 -15.16
N ILE A 62 -10.83 -6.81 -14.14
CA ILE A 62 -11.70 -7.97 -14.02
C ILE A 62 -12.93 -7.73 -14.91
N ALA A 63 -13.05 -8.53 -15.97
CA ALA A 63 -14.16 -8.45 -16.93
C ALA A 63 -15.34 -9.36 -16.54
N ALA A 64 -15.06 -10.50 -15.87
CA ALA A 64 -16.07 -11.40 -15.34
C ALA A 64 -15.49 -12.21 -14.17
N VAL A 65 -16.34 -12.59 -13.23
CA VAL A 65 -16.02 -13.50 -12.13
C VAL A 65 -17.30 -14.19 -11.66
N GLY A 66 -17.30 -15.52 -11.62
CA GLY A 66 -18.45 -16.31 -11.20
C GLY A 66 -18.19 -17.81 -11.27
N PRO A 67 -19.22 -18.64 -10.94
CA PRO A 67 -19.15 -20.09 -11.10
C PRO A 67 -18.91 -20.45 -12.59
N ARG A 68 -18.13 -21.48 -12.83
CA ARG A 68 -17.81 -21.94 -14.19
C ARG A 68 -19.06 -22.34 -15.02
N SER A 69 -20.14 -22.74 -14.37
CA SER A 69 -21.41 -23.03 -15.01
C SER A 69 -22.14 -21.82 -15.59
N GLU A 70 -21.80 -20.61 -15.11
CA GLU A 70 -22.47 -19.35 -15.44
C GLU A 70 -21.60 -18.46 -16.32
N GLU A 71 -20.28 -18.61 -16.26
CA GLU A 71 -19.34 -17.71 -16.95
C GLU A 71 -18.84 -18.27 -18.30
N ARG A 72 -18.82 -17.39 -19.31
CA ARG A 72 -18.34 -17.75 -20.63
C ARG A 72 -16.84 -17.47 -20.78
N ILE A 73 -16.08 -18.50 -21.10
CA ILE A 73 -14.66 -18.37 -21.42
C ILE A 73 -14.52 -17.83 -22.85
N PRO A 74 -13.85 -16.69 -23.08
CA PRO A 74 -13.56 -16.20 -24.42
C PRO A 74 -12.71 -17.20 -25.21
N PRO A 75 -13.03 -17.47 -26.51
CA PRO A 75 -12.37 -18.52 -27.29
C PRO A 75 -10.88 -18.22 -27.60
N ASP A 76 -10.50 -16.95 -27.54
CA ASP A 76 -9.15 -16.42 -27.80
C ASP A 76 -8.32 -16.21 -26.53
N ALA A 77 -8.83 -16.64 -25.36
CA ALA A 77 -8.20 -16.37 -24.08
C ALA A 77 -6.96 -17.26 -23.83
N ASP A 78 -5.96 -16.68 -23.15
CA ASP A 78 -4.90 -17.45 -22.52
C ASP A 78 -5.43 -18.01 -21.19
N LEU A 79 -5.28 -19.34 -20.98
CA LEU A 79 -5.87 -20.02 -19.84
C LEU A 79 -4.81 -20.37 -18.79
N ILE A 80 -5.15 -20.14 -17.52
CA ILE A 80 -4.43 -20.67 -16.36
C ILE A 80 -5.35 -21.64 -15.62
N ASP A 81 -4.96 -22.90 -15.53
CA ASP A 81 -5.63 -23.89 -14.70
C ASP A 81 -5.31 -23.60 -13.22
N THR A 82 -6.36 -23.32 -12.44
CA THR A 82 -6.28 -23.02 -11.01
C THR A 82 -7.03 -24.03 -10.14
N ARG A 83 -7.34 -25.23 -10.67
CA ARG A 83 -7.98 -26.30 -9.90
C ARG A 83 -7.17 -26.65 -8.66
N GLY A 84 -7.83 -26.72 -7.50
CA GLY A 84 -7.18 -26.94 -6.21
C GLY A 84 -6.34 -25.75 -5.72
N ARG A 85 -6.55 -24.57 -6.30
CA ARG A 85 -5.93 -23.30 -5.90
C ARG A 85 -6.98 -22.31 -5.40
N PHE A 86 -6.50 -21.28 -4.69
CA PHE A 86 -7.33 -20.30 -4.01
C PHE A 86 -6.93 -18.91 -4.49
N LEU A 87 -7.91 -18.13 -4.93
CA LEU A 87 -7.70 -16.84 -5.58
C LEU A 87 -8.20 -15.71 -4.68
N THR A 88 -7.35 -14.72 -4.46
CA THR A 88 -7.67 -13.50 -3.70
C THR A 88 -7.30 -12.27 -4.50
N ALA A 89 -7.79 -11.10 -4.13
CA ALA A 89 -7.30 -9.83 -4.66
C ALA A 89 -5.82 -9.63 -4.31
N GLY A 90 -5.14 -8.82 -5.12
CA GLY A 90 -3.72 -8.48 -4.93
C GLY A 90 -3.45 -7.82 -3.59
N TYR A 91 -2.34 -8.21 -2.94
CA TYR A 91 -2.02 -7.80 -1.58
C TYR A 91 -1.40 -6.42 -1.49
N TRP A 92 -1.65 -5.77 -0.36
CA TRP A 92 -0.96 -4.60 0.14
C TRP A 92 0.07 -5.00 1.19
N ASN A 93 1.23 -4.35 1.14
CA ASN A 93 2.16 -4.30 2.27
C ASN A 93 2.26 -2.83 2.71
N ALA A 94 1.57 -2.51 3.80
CA ALA A 94 1.38 -1.13 4.26
C ALA A 94 2.57 -0.59 5.09
N HIS A 95 3.67 -1.34 5.21
CA HIS A 95 4.88 -0.87 5.87
C HIS A 95 6.14 -1.52 5.29
N VAL A 96 6.83 -0.77 4.45
CA VAL A 96 8.07 -1.21 3.79
C VAL A 96 9.10 -0.08 3.71
N HIS A 97 10.34 -0.42 3.34
CA HIS A 97 11.44 0.52 3.13
C HIS A 97 12.29 0.14 1.94
N PHE A 98 12.49 1.06 0.99
CA PHE A 98 13.42 0.90 -0.13
C PHE A 98 14.83 1.34 0.26
N THR A 99 15.52 0.51 1.05
CA THR A 99 16.85 0.78 1.61
C THR A 99 17.92 -0.12 1.00
N LYS A 100 19.18 0.05 1.39
CA LYS A 100 20.35 -0.82 1.06
C LYS A 100 20.39 -1.20 -0.42
N ARG A 101 19.89 -2.43 -0.77
CA ARG A 101 19.96 -2.99 -2.13
C ARG A 101 19.24 -2.16 -3.18
N PHE A 102 18.39 -1.25 -2.79
CA PHE A 102 17.68 -0.33 -3.69
C PHE A 102 18.38 1.02 -3.88
N ILE A 103 19.54 1.24 -3.25
CA ILE A 103 20.22 2.53 -3.24
C ILE A 103 21.65 2.40 -3.85
N PRO A 104 21.96 3.28 -4.79
CA PRO A 104 21.09 4.22 -5.48
C PRO A 104 20.36 3.57 -6.67
N ALA A 105 19.07 3.80 -6.79
CA ALA A 105 18.21 3.17 -7.79
C ALA A 105 18.67 3.40 -9.25
N HIS A 106 19.27 4.57 -9.55
CA HIS A 106 19.74 4.90 -10.89
C HIS A 106 20.99 4.12 -11.33
N LYS A 107 21.65 3.39 -10.42
CA LYS A 107 22.78 2.52 -10.74
C LYS A 107 22.39 1.05 -10.90
N LEU A 108 21.18 0.70 -10.51
CA LEU A 108 20.66 -0.66 -10.68
C LEU A 108 20.21 -0.86 -12.13
N SER A 109 20.64 -1.92 -12.77
CA SER A 109 20.04 -2.40 -14.03
C SER A 109 18.58 -2.79 -13.79
N ASP A 110 17.76 -2.86 -14.87
CA ASP A 110 16.37 -3.29 -14.76
C ASP A 110 16.29 -4.72 -14.20
N ALA A 111 17.14 -5.62 -14.65
CA ALA A 111 17.20 -7.00 -14.17
C ALA A 111 17.56 -7.13 -12.67
N GLU A 112 18.43 -6.25 -12.15
CA GLU A 112 18.76 -6.22 -10.72
C GLU A 112 17.58 -5.69 -9.90
N LEU A 113 16.94 -4.63 -10.39
CA LEU A 113 15.77 -4.04 -9.72
C LEU A 113 14.57 -4.99 -9.74
N ASP A 114 14.28 -5.65 -10.88
CA ASP A 114 13.25 -6.69 -11.00
C ASP A 114 13.47 -7.81 -9.97
N ARG A 115 14.69 -8.34 -9.87
CA ARG A 115 15.02 -9.37 -8.90
C ARG A 115 14.77 -8.90 -7.47
N HIS A 116 15.21 -7.68 -7.10
CA HIS A 116 15.01 -7.14 -5.76
C HIS A 116 13.54 -6.92 -5.43
N ILE A 117 12.76 -6.43 -6.40
CA ILE A 117 11.32 -6.22 -6.26
C ILE A 117 10.59 -7.57 -6.16
N ASN A 118 10.93 -8.53 -7.01
CA ASN A 118 10.36 -9.87 -6.96
C ASN A 118 10.59 -10.52 -5.59
N ASP A 119 11.83 -10.51 -5.09
CA ASP A 119 12.18 -11.09 -3.80
C ASP A 119 11.47 -10.42 -2.61
N MET A 120 11.20 -9.14 -2.71
CA MET A 120 10.64 -8.35 -1.62
C MET A 120 9.12 -8.28 -1.64
N PHE A 121 8.49 -8.35 -2.82
CA PHE A 121 7.06 -8.07 -3.00
C PHE A 121 6.32 -9.12 -3.82
N LEU A 122 6.69 -9.31 -5.10
CA LEU A 122 5.82 -10.02 -6.04
C LEU A 122 5.67 -11.50 -5.72
N ARG A 123 6.73 -12.15 -5.25
CA ARG A 123 6.67 -13.55 -4.80
C ARG A 123 5.80 -13.77 -3.56
N TRP A 124 5.43 -12.70 -2.86
CA TRP A 124 4.56 -12.69 -1.68
C TRP A 124 3.16 -12.15 -1.96
N GLY A 125 2.81 -11.96 -3.24
CA GLY A 125 1.51 -11.46 -3.66
C GLY A 125 1.33 -9.95 -3.49
N CYS A 126 2.35 -9.22 -3.03
CA CYS A 126 2.26 -7.78 -2.78
C CYS A 126 2.39 -6.98 -4.07
N VAL A 127 1.28 -6.53 -4.61
CA VAL A 127 1.19 -5.65 -5.79
C VAL A 127 0.97 -4.18 -5.42
N ASN A 128 0.85 -3.88 -4.12
CA ASN A 128 0.79 -2.53 -3.57
C ASN A 128 1.73 -2.43 -2.36
N ALA A 129 2.54 -1.38 -2.30
CA ALA A 129 3.54 -1.16 -1.26
C ALA A 129 3.46 0.28 -0.72
N VAL A 130 3.47 0.43 0.61
CA VAL A 130 3.50 1.72 1.29
C VAL A 130 4.86 1.89 1.96
N ASP A 131 5.70 2.71 1.35
CA ASP A 131 7.02 3.06 1.86
C ASP A 131 6.91 4.17 2.90
N VAL A 132 7.26 3.84 4.14
CA VAL A 132 7.10 4.75 5.27
C VAL A 132 8.44 5.26 5.85
N GLY A 133 9.53 5.15 5.08
CA GLY A 133 10.82 5.65 5.56
C GLY A 133 11.99 5.29 4.63
N SER A 134 12.13 5.98 3.50
CA SER A 134 13.21 5.81 2.53
C SER A 134 13.69 7.16 2.00
N TRP A 135 14.68 7.16 1.14
CA TRP A 135 15.07 8.37 0.43
C TRP A 135 14.06 8.69 -0.68
N LEU A 136 13.25 9.74 -0.49
CA LEU A 136 12.16 10.09 -1.37
C LEU A 136 12.53 10.07 -2.86
N LYS A 137 13.61 10.76 -3.24
CA LYS A 137 14.07 10.81 -4.65
C LYS A 137 14.40 9.44 -5.21
N ASN A 138 14.94 8.54 -4.36
CA ASN A 138 15.29 7.18 -4.76
C ASN A 138 14.03 6.32 -4.97
N THR A 139 13.08 6.37 -4.04
CA THR A 139 11.80 5.65 -4.17
C THR A 139 11.00 6.16 -5.37
N LEU A 140 10.96 7.48 -5.60
CA LEU A 140 10.33 8.06 -6.79
C LEU A 140 11.00 7.61 -8.10
N ALA A 141 12.31 7.38 -8.10
CA ALA A 141 13.01 6.85 -9.27
C ALA A 141 12.63 5.38 -9.55
N ILE A 142 12.50 4.55 -8.50
CA ILE A 142 12.01 3.17 -8.62
C ILE A 142 10.57 3.16 -9.14
N ARG A 143 9.70 3.98 -8.55
CA ARG A 143 8.28 4.09 -8.97
C ARG A 143 8.15 4.43 -10.46
N ARG A 144 8.92 5.41 -10.95
CA ARG A 144 8.90 5.77 -12.38
C ARG A 144 9.26 4.60 -13.30
N ARG A 145 10.29 3.79 -12.95
CA ARG A 145 10.69 2.62 -13.76
C ARG A 145 9.63 1.52 -13.76
N ILE A 146 8.86 1.39 -12.67
CA ILE A 146 7.71 0.48 -12.61
C ILE A 146 6.53 1.03 -13.44
N GLU A 147 6.26 2.32 -13.36
CA GLU A 147 5.14 2.97 -14.07
C GLU A 147 5.39 3.06 -15.58
N SER A 148 6.66 3.20 -16.02
CA SER A 148 7.03 3.13 -17.44
C SER A 148 6.99 1.71 -18.02
N GLY A 149 6.94 0.67 -17.16
CA GLY A 149 6.98 -0.74 -17.58
C GLY A 149 8.39 -1.28 -17.81
N ASP A 150 9.45 -0.52 -17.50
CA ASP A 150 10.83 -0.99 -17.60
C ASP A 150 11.11 -2.13 -16.62
N VAL A 151 10.39 -2.14 -15.48
CA VAL A 151 10.53 -3.10 -14.37
C VAL A 151 9.16 -3.51 -13.88
N SER A 152 8.97 -4.80 -13.63
CA SER A 152 7.77 -5.29 -12.94
C SER A 152 7.81 -4.93 -11.45
N GLY A 153 6.68 -4.44 -10.89
CA GLY A 153 6.68 -4.07 -9.48
C GLY A 153 5.32 -3.66 -8.95
N PRO A 154 5.22 -3.39 -7.63
CA PRO A 154 3.99 -2.94 -7.00
C PRO A 154 3.66 -1.48 -7.34
N ARG A 155 2.41 -1.07 -7.14
CA ARG A 155 2.09 0.34 -6.90
C ARG A 155 2.85 0.80 -5.65
N ILE A 156 3.50 1.96 -5.72
CA ILE A 156 4.25 2.51 -4.59
C ILE A 156 3.59 3.81 -4.13
N ILE A 157 3.26 3.86 -2.84
CA ILE A 157 2.90 5.07 -2.09
C ILE A 157 4.07 5.34 -1.14
N THR A 158 4.59 6.57 -1.07
CA THR A 158 5.80 6.83 -0.28
C THR A 158 5.69 8.04 0.64
N ALA A 159 6.13 7.86 1.90
CA ALA A 159 6.40 8.96 2.83
C ALA A 159 7.75 9.64 2.56
N GLY A 160 8.64 8.99 1.82
CA GLY A 160 10.04 9.41 1.86
C GLY A 160 10.64 9.30 3.26
N SER A 161 11.44 10.29 3.67
CA SER A 161 12.03 10.32 5.01
C SER A 161 10.98 10.66 6.08
N GLY A 162 11.07 9.98 7.22
CA GLY A 162 10.27 10.36 8.39
C GLY A 162 10.81 11.61 9.09
N PHE A 163 10.00 12.17 9.99
CA PHE A 163 10.35 13.28 10.86
C PHE A 163 10.49 12.83 12.31
N ALA A 164 11.57 13.22 12.97
CA ALA A 164 11.86 12.91 14.37
C ALA A 164 11.63 14.13 15.29
N PRO A 165 11.46 13.93 16.62
CA PRO A 165 11.55 15.01 17.58
C PRO A 165 12.94 15.68 17.56
N LEU A 166 13.05 16.89 18.05
CA LEU A 166 14.32 17.61 18.17
C LEU A 166 15.33 16.77 19.00
N ASP A 167 16.56 16.68 18.52
CA ASP A 167 17.67 15.93 19.11
C ASP A 167 17.40 14.44 19.35
N ALA A 168 16.43 13.89 18.60
CA ALA A 168 16.00 12.50 18.79
C ALA A 168 15.80 11.72 17.46
N SER A 169 16.60 11.99 16.44
CA SER A 169 16.67 11.09 15.28
C SER A 169 17.02 9.68 15.74
N PRO A 170 16.30 8.63 15.29
CA PRO A 170 16.45 7.28 15.82
C PRO A 170 17.90 6.77 15.72
N TYR A 171 18.49 6.35 16.84
CA TYR A 171 19.91 5.96 16.94
C TYR A 171 20.28 4.78 16.04
N TYR A 172 19.31 3.95 15.68
CA TYR A 172 19.51 2.78 14.82
C TYR A 172 19.53 3.13 13.32
N ILE A 173 19.10 4.31 12.91
CA ILE A 173 19.22 4.81 11.56
C ILE A 173 20.59 5.47 11.40
N LYS A 174 21.59 4.64 11.06
CA LYS A 174 23.00 5.05 11.06
C LYS A 174 23.46 5.81 9.82
N THR A 175 22.71 5.74 8.74
CA THR A 175 23.14 6.25 7.43
C THR A 175 22.79 7.71 7.19
N THR A 176 21.78 8.22 7.87
CA THR A 176 21.30 9.60 7.70
C THR A 176 20.53 10.02 8.95
N ARG A 177 20.82 11.20 9.48
CA ARG A 177 19.98 11.81 10.51
C ARG A 177 18.65 12.24 9.86
N LEU A 178 17.53 11.86 10.48
CA LEU A 178 16.22 12.28 9.98
C LEU A 178 16.01 13.78 10.19
N PRO A 179 15.19 14.44 9.35
CA PRO A 179 14.73 15.78 9.64
C PRO A 179 14.03 15.86 11.00
N GLU A 180 14.37 16.85 11.80
CA GLU A 180 13.86 17.03 13.14
C GLU A 180 12.90 18.21 13.23
N LEU A 181 11.84 18.05 14.01
CA LEU A 181 10.80 19.06 14.22
C LEU A 181 10.96 19.69 15.60
N ALA A 182 11.46 20.93 15.64
CA ALA A 182 11.71 21.67 16.89
C ALA A 182 10.50 22.51 17.35
N SER A 183 9.54 22.80 16.46
CA SER A 183 8.37 23.62 16.79
C SER A 183 7.20 23.37 15.84
N ALA A 184 5.99 23.74 16.27
CA ALA A 184 4.79 23.70 15.44
C ALA A 184 4.91 24.50 14.13
N ALA A 185 5.60 25.64 14.15
CA ALA A 185 5.82 26.44 12.93
C ALA A 185 6.74 25.73 11.94
N GLN A 186 7.84 25.16 12.43
CA GLN A 186 8.78 24.40 11.61
C GLN A 186 8.11 23.11 11.07
N ALA A 187 7.31 22.40 11.88
CA ALA A 187 6.58 21.22 11.44
C ALA A 187 5.69 21.52 10.22
N ARG A 188 4.88 22.58 10.28
CA ARG A 188 4.06 23.02 9.14
C ARG A 188 4.90 23.27 7.88
N SER A 189 6.01 24.02 8.03
CA SER A 189 6.86 24.38 6.89
C SER A 189 7.52 23.14 6.25
N LEU A 190 8.12 22.27 7.06
CA LEU A 190 8.85 21.10 6.56
C LEU A 190 7.91 20.05 5.97
N VAL A 191 6.75 19.80 6.58
CA VAL A 191 5.72 18.89 6.04
C VAL A 191 5.23 19.39 4.68
N MET A 192 4.91 20.68 4.54
CA MET A 192 4.48 21.25 3.26
C MET A 192 5.56 21.15 2.18
N ALA A 193 6.83 21.42 2.53
CA ALA A 193 7.95 21.27 1.60
C ALA A 193 8.16 19.82 1.18
N HIS A 194 7.97 18.88 2.10
CA HIS A 194 8.11 17.44 1.83
C HIS A 194 7.02 16.93 0.88
N ILE A 195 5.77 17.32 1.10
CA ILE A 195 4.64 17.04 0.19
C ILE A 195 4.91 17.66 -1.19
N ALA A 196 5.36 18.91 -1.25
CA ALA A 196 5.72 19.56 -2.51
C ALA A 196 6.87 18.86 -3.27
N SER A 197 7.70 18.09 -2.56
CA SER A 197 8.77 17.27 -3.15
C SER A 197 8.28 15.92 -3.70
N GLY A 198 6.98 15.59 -3.57
CA GLY A 198 6.35 14.40 -4.14
C GLY A 198 6.10 13.26 -3.15
N ALA A 199 6.14 13.52 -1.84
CA ALA A 199 5.69 12.56 -0.84
C ALA A 199 4.16 12.41 -0.88
N ASP A 200 3.68 11.16 -0.87
CA ASP A 200 2.26 10.82 -0.94
C ASP A 200 1.63 10.71 0.47
N LEU A 201 2.45 10.60 1.50
CA LEU A 201 2.06 10.57 2.91
C LEU A 201 3.18 11.11 3.81
N ILE A 202 2.89 11.30 5.09
CA ILE A 202 3.86 11.78 6.08
C ILE A 202 4.13 10.68 7.10
N LYS A 203 5.40 10.53 7.52
CA LYS A 203 5.81 9.68 8.63
C LYS A 203 6.38 10.51 9.77
N LEU A 204 5.83 10.33 10.97
CA LEU A 204 6.33 10.91 12.22
C LEU A 204 6.90 9.81 13.14
N PHE A 205 7.85 10.17 13.97
CA PHE A 205 8.28 9.39 15.12
C PHE A 205 7.72 10.07 16.38
N THR A 206 6.50 9.72 16.77
CA THR A 206 5.83 10.30 17.94
C THR A 206 6.42 9.80 19.27
N GLY A 207 7.11 8.65 19.23
CA GLY A 207 8.08 8.21 20.21
C GLY A 207 9.33 7.75 19.47
N SER A 208 10.45 8.41 19.69
CA SER A 208 11.70 8.14 18.95
C SER A 208 12.79 7.62 19.88
N TRP A 209 13.42 6.51 19.51
CA TRP A 209 14.59 5.97 20.18
C TRP A 209 15.83 6.86 19.96
N ALA A 210 15.97 7.93 20.76
CA ALA A 210 17.12 8.82 20.69
C ALA A 210 18.43 8.11 21.08
N THR A 211 18.35 7.16 22.01
CA THR A 211 19.44 6.24 22.40
C THR A 211 18.85 4.85 22.68
N PRO A 212 19.69 3.78 22.87
CA PRO A 212 19.18 2.47 23.26
C PRO A 212 18.39 2.45 24.59
N MET A 213 18.48 3.48 25.40
CA MET A 213 17.87 3.58 26.73
C MET A 213 16.87 4.74 26.86
N ARG A 214 16.66 5.54 25.78
CA ARG A 214 15.81 6.72 25.86
C ARG A 214 14.92 6.86 24.64
N ILE A 215 13.61 6.84 24.90
CA ILE A 215 12.57 7.21 23.93
C ILE A 215 12.20 8.68 24.20
N GLU A 216 12.27 9.50 23.17
CA GLU A 216 11.88 10.91 23.22
C GLU A 216 10.51 11.08 22.56
N PRO A 217 9.48 11.56 23.29
CA PRO A 217 8.18 11.83 22.69
C PRO A 217 8.22 13.12 21.87
N MET A 218 7.53 13.14 20.72
CA MET A 218 7.31 14.36 19.97
C MET A 218 6.30 15.25 20.70
N PRO A 219 6.56 16.54 20.93
CA PRO A 219 5.60 17.44 21.57
C PRO A 219 4.26 17.46 20.82
N LEU A 220 3.15 17.43 21.57
CA LEU A 220 1.81 17.27 20.99
C LEU A 220 1.41 18.40 20.05
N ASP A 221 1.83 19.63 20.32
CA ASP A 221 1.61 20.79 19.45
C ASP A 221 2.36 20.66 18.11
N VAL A 222 3.54 20.03 18.13
CA VAL A 222 4.33 19.72 16.93
C VAL A 222 3.64 18.62 16.11
N VAL A 223 3.16 17.53 16.76
CA VAL A 223 2.39 16.48 16.09
C VAL A 223 1.15 17.05 15.43
N ARG A 224 0.33 17.83 16.17
CA ARG A 224 -0.88 18.47 15.64
C ARG A 224 -0.57 19.38 14.46
N ALA A 225 0.48 20.18 14.54
CA ALA A 225 0.86 21.07 13.46
C ALA A 225 1.30 20.34 12.18
N ALA A 226 2.00 19.20 12.33
CA ALA A 226 2.37 18.33 11.22
C ALA A 226 1.16 17.69 10.58
N VAL A 227 0.25 17.12 11.40
CA VAL A 227 -0.99 16.48 10.97
C VAL A 227 -1.90 17.48 10.25
N ASP A 228 -2.15 18.65 10.84
CA ASP A 228 -2.98 19.70 10.23
C ASP A 228 -2.43 20.16 8.87
N ALA A 229 -1.11 20.26 8.74
CA ALA A 229 -0.48 20.64 7.48
C ALA A 229 -0.68 19.56 6.39
N ALA A 230 -0.56 18.29 6.75
CA ALA A 230 -0.78 17.15 5.85
C ALA A 230 -2.26 17.03 5.47
N HIS A 231 -3.18 17.07 6.44
CA HIS A 231 -4.62 16.94 6.23
C HIS A 231 -5.21 18.06 5.35
N LYS A 232 -4.70 19.28 5.43
CA LYS A 232 -5.09 20.37 4.51
C LYS A 232 -4.79 20.07 3.04
N ARG A 233 -3.98 19.06 2.76
CA ARG A 233 -3.65 18.55 1.43
C ARG A 233 -4.27 17.20 1.13
N GLY A 234 -5.09 16.65 2.02
CA GLY A 234 -5.66 15.31 1.91
C GLY A 234 -4.61 14.20 2.07
N ILE A 235 -3.48 14.48 2.73
CA ILE A 235 -2.35 13.57 2.91
C ILE A 235 -2.44 12.90 4.26
N LEU A 236 -2.36 11.54 4.28
CA LEU A 236 -2.37 10.73 5.50
C LEU A 236 -1.05 10.83 6.26
N VAL A 237 -1.15 10.68 7.58
CA VAL A 237 0.00 10.70 8.49
C VAL A 237 0.14 9.37 9.20
N PHE A 238 1.33 8.77 9.12
CA PHE A 238 1.77 7.60 9.87
C PHE A 238 2.59 8.03 11.09
N ALA A 239 2.51 7.26 12.17
CA ALA A 239 3.39 7.48 13.34
C ALA A 239 4.05 6.18 13.81
N HIS A 240 5.35 6.28 14.17
CA HIS A 240 6.10 5.29 14.93
C HIS A 240 6.02 5.66 16.43
N PRO A 241 5.34 4.88 17.28
CA PRO A 241 5.05 5.28 18.65
C PRO A 241 6.11 4.88 19.68
N SER A 242 6.83 3.78 19.46
CA SER A 242 7.75 3.08 20.37
C SER A 242 7.13 2.58 21.69
N ASN A 243 6.34 3.39 22.41
CA ASN A 243 5.71 3.09 23.69
C ASN A 243 4.32 3.73 23.82
N SER A 244 3.66 3.58 24.96
CA SER A 244 2.31 4.13 25.21
C SER A 244 2.26 5.66 25.16
N THR A 245 3.29 6.34 25.61
CA THR A 245 3.38 7.81 25.52
C THR A 245 3.40 8.29 24.10
N GLY A 246 4.23 7.67 23.23
CA GLY A 246 4.25 8.00 21.80
C GLY A 246 2.96 7.64 21.08
N ALA A 247 2.31 6.52 21.44
CA ALA A 247 1.00 6.13 20.90
C ALA A 247 -0.08 7.15 21.28
N ARG A 248 -0.10 7.62 22.54
CA ARG A 248 -1.00 8.68 23.00
C ARG A 248 -0.79 9.98 22.22
N ALA A 249 0.46 10.41 22.04
CA ALA A 249 0.78 11.60 21.27
C ALA A 249 0.27 11.49 19.81
N ALA A 250 0.40 10.32 19.18
CA ALA A 250 -0.13 10.06 17.84
C ALA A 250 -1.67 10.18 17.81
N ILE A 251 -2.37 9.53 18.74
CA ILE A 251 -3.84 9.53 18.82
C ILE A 251 -4.39 10.95 19.07
N GLU A 252 -3.83 11.64 20.07
CA GLU A 252 -4.25 13.01 20.44
C GLU A 252 -3.85 14.04 19.39
N GLY A 253 -2.78 13.75 18.64
CA GLY A 253 -2.29 14.55 17.53
C GLY A 253 -3.10 14.40 16.24
N GLY A 254 -3.99 13.38 16.15
CA GLY A 254 -4.84 13.15 14.98
C GLY A 254 -4.17 12.37 13.85
N VAL A 255 -3.16 11.54 14.16
CA VAL A 255 -2.50 10.64 13.19
C VAL A 255 -3.48 9.61 12.65
N ASP A 256 -3.34 9.22 11.38
CA ASP A 256 -4.27 8.32 10.69
C ASP A 256 -3.92 6.85 10.85
N VAL A 257 -2.62 6.52 10.89
CA VAL A 257 -2.14 5.14 10.95
C VAL A 257 -1.01 5.02 11.97
N LEU A 258 -1.18 4.14 12.95
CA LEU A 258 -0.10 3.77 13.86
C LEU A 258 0.74 2.67 13.21
N ALA A 259 2.03 2.91 13.09
CA ALA A 259 2.99 1.93 12.60
C ALA A 259 3.61 1.20 13.77
N HIS A 260 3.49 -0.11 13.76
CA HIS A 260 3.85 -1.05 14.79
C HIS A 260 2.89 -1.09 16.00
N THR A 261 2.76 -2.25 16.59
CA THR A 261 2.45 -2.37 18.02
C THR A 261 3.59 -1.72 18.82
N PHE A 262 3.32 -1.35 20.05
CA PHE A 262 4.25 -0.55 20.88
C PHE A 262 4.51 -1.25 22.24
N PRO A 263 5.08 -2.48 22.23
CA PRO A 263 5.19 -3.32 23.42
C PRO A 263 6.23 -2.84 24.41
N ASN A 264 7.00 -1.77 24.13
CA ASN A 264 7.96 -1.24 25.08
C ASN A 264 7.25 -0.58 26.25
N GLU A 265 7.52 -1.08 27.45
CA GLU A 265 6.92 -0.64 28.71
C GLU A 265 7.88 0.21 29.57
N SER A 266 8.86 0.90 28.95
CA SER A 266 9.79 1.80 29.67
C SER A 266 9.10 2.99 30.35
N ASP A 267 7.89 3.34 29.93
CA ASP A 267 7.02 4.36 30.51
C ASP A 267 5.88 3.78 31.38
N GLY A 268 6.00 2.51 31.75
CA GLY A 268 5.01 1.73 32.49
C GLY A 268 4.23 0.75 31.63
N PRO A 269 3.33 -0.06 32.24
CA PRO A 269 2.49 -0.99 31.51
C PRO A 269 1.70 -0.27 30.40
N TRP A 270 1.52 -0.94 29.24
CA TRP A 270 0.81 -0.31 28.14
C TRP A 270 -0.64 0.07 28.50
N ASP A 271 -1.04 1.25 28.06
CA ASP A 271 -2.36 1.82 28.38
C ASP A 271 -3.49 1.09 27.65
N ARG A 272 -4.31 0.37 28.41
CA ARG A 272 -5.45 -0.42 27.93
C ARG A 272 -6.59 0.41 27.34
N ASN A 273 -6.56 1.74 27.47
CA ASN A 273 -7.56 2.64 26.89
C ASN A 273 -7.22 3.06 25.44
N LEU A 274 -5.97 2.85 25.00
CA LEU A 274 -5.52 3.27 23.67
C LEU A 274 -6.30 2.60 22.53
N PRO A 275 -6.64 1.28 22.54
CA PRO A 275 -7.43 0.66 21.49
C PRO A 275 -8.77 1.37 21.26
N ALA A 276 -9.52 1.63 22.32
CA ALA A 276 -10.79 2.35 22.23
C ALA A 276 -10.62 3.81 21.76
N ALA A 277 -9.51 4.45 22.13
CA ALA A 277 -9.18 5.80 21.65
C ALA A 277 -8.83 5.80 20.14
N MET A 278 -8.10 4.82 19.66
CA MET A 278 -7.80 4.61 18.23
C MET A 278 -9.10 4.40 17.43
N ALA A 279 -9.99 3.52 17.90
CA ALA A 279 -11.26 3.24 17.25
C ALA A 279 -12.12 4.52 17.13
N ARG A 280 -12.26 5.28 18.22
CA ARG A 280 -13.02 6.57 18.21
C ARG A 280 -12.45 7.60 17.23
N ARG A 281 -11.15 7.55 16.94
CA ARG A 281 -10.47 8.44 16.00
C ARG A 281 -10.45 7.91 14.56
N GLY A 282 -10.96 6.71 14.31
CA GLY A 282 -10.90 6.06 13.00
C GLY A 282 -9.47 5.78 12.53
N MET A 283 -8.53 5.62 13.46
CA MET A 283 -7.15 5.25 13.15
C MET A 283 -7.08 3.81 12.64
N ALA A 284 -6.01 3.50 11.91
CA ALA A 284 -5.64 2.12 11.58
C ALA A 284 -4.32 1.73 12.26
N LEU A 285 -4.03 0.42 12.31
CA LEU A 285 -2.77 -0.12 12.80
C LEU A 285 -2.09 -0.96 11.72
N VAL A 286 -0.77 -0.80 11.55
CA VAL A 286 0.10 -1.77 10.87
C VAL A 286 0.91 -2.51 11.93
N PRO A 287 0.63 -3.79 12.28
CA PRO A 287 1.16 -4.41 13.49
C PRO A 287 2.64 -4.76 13.44
N THR A 288 3.15 -5.26 12.31
CA THR A 288 4.55 -5.70 12.11
C THR A 288 5.07 -6.56 13.26
N LEU A 289 4.32 -7.59 13.62
CA LEU A 289 4.56 -8.42 14.82
C LEU A 289 5.91 -9.13 14.80
N LYS A 290 6.36 -9.52 13.62
CA LYS A 290 7.67 -10.17 13.41
C LYS A 290 8.84 -9.36 13.97
N LEU A 291 8.68 -8.05 14.10
CA LEU A 291 9.68 -7.14 14.68
C LEU A 291 9.97 -7.49 16.16
N TRP A 292 8.96 -8.01 16.89
CA TRP A 292 8.98 -8.21 18.34
C TRP A 292 9.34 -9.63 18.80
N ARG A 293 9.68 -10.54 17.90
CA ARG A 293 9.97 -11.96 18.18
C ARG A 293 11.04 -12.22 19.27
N ARG A 294 11.86 -11.25 19.61
CA ARG A 294 13.00 -11.41 20.52
C ARG A 294 12.82 -10.70 21.87
N GLY A 295 11.63 -10.77 22.45
CA GLY A 295 11.43 -10.26 23.81
C GLY A 295 10.01 -9.82 24.10
N ASP A 296 9.41 -9.00 23.22
CA ASP A 296 8.14 -8.32 23.51
C ASP A 296 6.94 -8.94 22.76
N GLU A 297 7.10 -10.16 22.20
CA GLU A 297 6.10 -10.81 21.36
C GLU A 297 4.74 -10.94 22.05
N GLN A 298 4.71 -11.40 23.30
CA GLN A 298 3.45 -11.62 24.02
C GLN A 298 2.68 -10.32 24.27
N VAL A 299 3.39 -9.23 24.56
CA VAL A 299 2.79 -7.92 24.75
C VAL A 299 2.27 -7.40 23.41
N ALA A 300 3.04 -7.56 22.32
CA ALA A 300 2.64 -7.16 20.97
C ALA A 300 1.39 -7.92 20.48
N LEU A 301 1.31 -9.24 20.74
CA LEU A 301 0.13 -10.06 20.45
C LEU A 301 -1.10 -9.60 21.24
N ALA A 302 -0.92 -9.33 22.54
CA ALA A 302 -2.00 -8.83 23.39
C ALA A 302 -2.51 -7.46 22.94
N GLN A 303 -1.61 -6.59 22.51
CA GLN A 303 -1.96 -5.28 21.94
C GLN A 303 -2.73 -5.43 20.63
N LEU A 304 -2.25 -6.24 19.68
CA LEU A 304 -2.96 -6.47 18.42
C LEU A 304 -4.36 -7.03 18.69
N ARG A 305 -4.49 -8.03 19.58
CA ARG A 305 -5.81 -8.58 19.95
C ARG A 305 -6.75 -7.50 20.45
N ALA A 306 -6.34 -6.71 21.45
CA ALA A 306 -7.18 -5.66 22.01
C ALA A 306 -7.54 -4.57 21.00
N ILE A 307 -6.62 -4.22 20.09
CA ILE A 307 -6.84 -3.22 19.06
C ILE A 307 -7.81 -3.76 17.98
N HIS A 308 -7.66 -5.02 17.58
CA HIS A 308 -8.56 -5.70 16.66
C HIS A 308 -9.97 -5.84 17.24
N GLU A 309 -10.09 -6.30 18.49
CA GLU A 309 -11.37 -6.42 19.24
C GLU A 309 -12.08 -5.06 19.42
N ALA A 310 -11.32 -3.97 19.49
CA ALA A 310 -11.88 -2.61 19.53
C ALA A 310 -12.39 -2.12 18.16
N GLY A 311 -12.29 -2.92 17.09
CA GLY A 311 -12.75 -2.58 15.75
C GLY A 311 -11.82 -1.62 14.99
N VAL A 312 -10.57 -1.48 15.40
CA VAL A 312 -9.56 -0.70 14.65
C VAL A 312 -9.16 -1.45 13.39
N PRO A 313 -9.22 -0.83 12.18
CA PRO A 313 -8.76 -1.46 10.96
C PRO A 313 -7.28 -1.86 11.05
N ILE A 314 -6.98 -3.12 10.72
CA ILE A 314 -5.62 -3.63 10.65
C ILE A 314 -5.17 -3.63 9.19
N LEU A 315 -3.98 -3.09 8.92
CA LEU A 315 -3.33 -3.09 7.62
C LEU A 315 -2.12 -4.01 7.69
N PHE A 316 -2.03 -4.98 6.79
CA PHE A 316 -0.88 -5.87 6.75
C PHE A 316 0.41 -5.09 6.43
N GLY A 317 1.48 -5.37 7.15
CA GLY A 317 2.80 -4.79 6.89
C GLY A 317 3.92 -5.58 7.55
N THR A 318 5.13 -5.55 6.97
CA THR A 318 6.23 -6.43 7.36
C THR A 318 7.47 -5.70 7.88
N ASP A 319 7.53 -4.39 7.69
CA ASP A 319 8.75 -3.59 7.94
C ASP A 319 9.98 -4.08 7.15
N VAL A 320 9.72 -4.75 6.00
CA VAL A 320 10.77 -5.23 5.12
C VAL A 320 11.58 -4.06 4.54
N GLY A 321 12.89 -4.25 4.49
CA GLY A 321 13.84 -3.19 4.15
C GLY A 321 14.57 -2.65 5.40
N TYR A 322 13.89 -2.48 6.53
CA TYR A 322 14.48 -2.47 7.86
C TYR A 322 14.73 -3.91 8.32
N MET A 323 13.71 -4.75 8.36
CA MET A 323 13.86 -6.20 8.46
C MET A 323 14.54 -6.74 7.21
N ARG A 324 15.51 -7.65 7.37
CA ARG A 324 16.24 -8.25 6.24
C ARG A 324 15.45 -9.32 5.52
N ASP A 325 14.57 -9.97 6.26
CA ASP A 325 13.78 -11.10 5.81
C ASP A 325 12.44 -10.60 5.25
N SER A 326 12.15 -10.98 4.02
CA SER A 326 10.91 -10.64 3.30
C SER A 326 9.84 -11.72 3.43
N ASP A 327 10.11 -12.86 4.06
CA ASP A 327 9.13 -13.94 4.28
C ASP A 327 7.98 -13.45 5.15
N THR A 328 6.76 -13.59 4.66
CA THR A 328 5.53 -13.13 5.30
C THR A 328 4.85 -14.19 6.18
N THR A 329 5.32 -15.45 6.13
CA THR A 329 4.69 -16.59 6.83
C THR A 329 4.51 -16.34 8.31
N GLU A 330 5.56 -15.83 8.94
CA GLU A 330 5.55 -15.60 10.40
C GLU A 330 4.61 -14.48 10.81
N GLU A 331 4.47 -13.43 10.01
CA GLU A 331 3.51 -12.35 10.30
C GLU A 331 2.08 -12.89 10.32
N PHE A 332 1.69 -13.73 9.34
CA PHE A 332 0.36 -14.36 9.31
C PHE A 332 0.13 -15.28 10.50
N ARG A 333 1.13 -16.08 10.87
CA ARG A 333 1.05 -16.94 12.06
C ARG A 333 0.81 -16.12 13.33
N LEU A 334 1.53 -15.02 13.51
CA LEU A 334 1.40 -14.14 14.66
C LEU A 334 0.06 -13.40 14.68
N MET A 335 -0.44 -12.94 13.53
CA MET A 335 -1.77 -12.33 13.41
C MET A 335 -2.87 -13.31 13.84
N ALA A 336 -2.78 -14.58 13.43
CA ALA A 336 -3.72 -15.62 13.86
C ALA A 336 -3.63 -15.89 15.37
N LEU A 337 -2.41 -15.96 15.93
CA LEU A 337 -2.21 -16.08 17.38
C LEU A 337 -2.78 -14.90 18.18
N ALA A 338 -2.81 -13.71 17.58
CA ALA A 338 -3.45 -12.55 18.16
C ALA A 338 -4.99 -12.60 18.05
N GLY A 339 -5.57 -13.65 17.43
CA GLY A 339 -7.03 -13.86 17.34
C GLY A 339 -7.67 -13.38 16.05
N MET A 340 -6.90 -13.01 15.04
CA MET A 340 -7.45 -12.68 13.71
C MET A 340 -7.74 -13.98 12.95
N ASP A 341 -8.96 -14.13 12.44
CA ASP A 341 -9.33 -15.23 11.55
C ASP A 341 -8.87 -14.96 10.10
N HIS A 342 -9.09 -15.93 9.20
CA HIS A 342 -8.70 -15.82 7.80
C HIS A 342 -9.36 -14.62 7.10
N ALA A 343 -10.61 -14.27 7.45
CA ALA A 343 -11.32 -13.15 6.84
C ALA A 343 -10.71 -11.81 7.29
N ALA A 344 -10.39 -11.67 8.58
CA ALA A 344 -9.72 -10.49 9.12
C ALA A 344 -8.30 -10.31 8.54
N ILE A 345 -7.54 -11.42 8.38
CA ILE A 345 -6.22 -11.37 7.73
C ILE A 345 -6.37 -10.99 6.26
N LEU A 346 -7.32 -11.58 5.50
CA LEU A 346 -7.58 -11.20 4.12
C LEU A 346 -7.98 -9.73 4.00
N ALA A 347 -8.82 -9.22 4.93
CA ALA A 347 -9.19 -7.81 4.97
C ALA A 347 -7.97 -6.91 5.13
N SER A 348 -7.04 -7.28 6.02
CA SER A 348 -5.81 -6.51 6.25
C SER A 348 -4.87 -6.45 5.03
N LEU A 349 -4.94 -7.48 4.17
CA LEU A 349 -4.17 -7.58 2.92
C LEU A 349 -4.81 -6.85 1.75
N THR A 350 -6.12 -6.63 1.77
CA THR A 350 -6.88 -6.27 0.57
C THR A 350 -7.80 -5.06 0.79
N THR A 351 -8.97 -5.23 1.40
CA THR A 351 -10.00 -4.18 1.49
C THR A 351 -9.64 -3.07 2.46
N ALA A 352 -9.11 -3.37 3.65
CA ALA A 352 -8.77 -2.35 4.64
C ALA A 352 -7.71 -1.35 4.14
N PRO A 353 -6.57 -1.78 3.55
CA PRO A 353 -5.64 -0.81 2.96
C PRO A 353 -6.21 -0.13 1.71
N ALA A 354 -6.98 -0.81 0.86
CA ALA A 354 -7.63 -0.17 -0.29
C ALA A 354 -8.55 0.98 0.15
N GLU A 355 -9.32 0.78 1.22
CA GLU A 355 -10.16 1.83 1.83
C GLU A 355 -9.32 2.96 2.44
N ARG A 356 -8.29 2.61 3.22
CA ARG A 356 -7.43 3.59 3.89
C ARG A 356 -6.71 4.50 2.91
N PHE A 357 -6.25 3.97 1.77
CA PHE A 357 -5.49 4.71 0.76
C PHE A 357 -6.33 5.22 -0.41
N SER A 358 -7.67 5.20 -0.31
CA SER A 358 -8.61 5.71 -1.32
C SER A 358 -8.55 4.96 -2.66
N PHE A 359 -8.47 3.63 -2.59
CA PHE A 359 -8.52 2.72 -3.75
C PHE A 359 -9.70 1.74 -3.69
N ALA A 360 -10.62 1.90 -2.74
CA ALA A 360 -11.74 0.98 -2.52
C ALA A 360 -12.70 0.83 -3.71
N ASP A 361 -12.70 1.81 -4.61
CA ASP A 361 -13.51 1.84 -5.84
C ASP A 361 -12.94 0.99 -6.98
N ARG A 362 -11.68 0.51 -6.84
CA ARG A 362 -10.98 -0.20 -7.93
C ARG A 362 -9.99 -1.28 -7.50
N ALA A 363 -9.68 -1.43 -6.21
CA ALA A 363 -8.74 -2.43 -5.71
C ALA A 363 -9.25 -3.10 -4.42
N GLY A 364 -8.64 -4.24 -4.06
CA GLY A 364 -8.91 -4.98 -2.83
C GLY A 364 -10.06 -5.97 -2.91
N ARG A 365 -10.74 -6.11 -4.08
CA ARG A 365 -11.81 -7.08 -4.32
C ARG A 365 -11.65 -7.74 -5.68
N LEU A 366 -12.13 -8.98 -5.81
CA LEU A 366 -12.27 -9.66 -7.09
C LEU A 366 -13.71 -9.45 -7.60
N MET A 367 -13.98 -8.26 -8.16
CA MET A 367 -15.27 -7.86 -8.68
C MET A 367 -15.12 -7.26 -10.08
N VAL A 368 -16.16 -7.40 -10.91
CA VAL A 368 -16.18 -6.82 -12.26
C VAL A 368 -15.94 -5.31 -12.20
N GLY A 369 -15.03 -4.84 -13.07
CA GLY A 369 -14.60 -3.44 -13.14
C GLY A 369 -13.42 -3.07 -12.24
N TYR A 370 -13.05 -3.93 -11.29
CA TYR A 370 -11.87 -3.72 -10.45
C TYR A 370 -10.57 -4.03 -11.21
N GLU A 371 -9.46 -3.52 -10.70
CA GLU A 371 -8.12 -3.85 -11.24
C GLU A 371 -7.89 -5.36 -11.24
N GLY A 372 -7.31 -5.87 -12.31
CA GLY A 372 -6.99 -7.29 -12.49
C GLY A 372 -5.77 -7.73 -11.68
N ASP A 373 -5.76 -7.39 -10.39
CA ASP A 373 -4.74 -7.74 -9.42
C ASP A 373 -5.17 -9.00 -8.66
N VAL A 374 -4.48 -10.12 -8.91
CA VAL A 374 -4.88 -11.43 -8.39
C VAL A 374 -3.69 -12.15 -7.79
N VAL A 375 -3.90 -12.80 -6.65
CA VAL A 375 -2.95 -13.74 -6.04
C VAL A 375 -3.55 -15.14 -6.06
N VAL A 376 -2.79 -16.09 -6.59
CA VAL A 376 -3.14 -17.51 -6.59
C VAL A 376 -2.32 -18.23 -5.52
N LEU A 377 -3.01 -18.87 -4.57
CA LEU A 377 -2.44 -19.57 -3.42
C LEU A 377 -2.44 -21.08 -3.64
N ALA A 378 -1.41 -21.76 -3.12
CA ALA A 378 -1.26 -23.21 -3.16
C ALA A 378 -2.16 -23.95 -2.16
N ALA A 379 -2.67 -23.28 -1.12
CA ALA A 379 -3.43 -23.90 -0.03
C ALA A 379 -4.56 -22.98 0.43
N ASP A 380 -5.57 -23.57 1.08
CA ASP A 380 -6.73 -22.87 1.60
C ASP A 380 -6.36 -22.03 2.84
N PRO A 381 -6.56 -20.70 2.81
CA PRO A 381 -6.29 -19.85 3.97
C PRO A 381 -7.31 -20.02 5.11
N ARG A 382 -8.43 -20.69 4.87
CA ARG A 382 -9.41 -21.05 5.92
C ARG A 382 -8.87 -22.12 6.87
N ASP A 383 -8.05 -23.04 6.32
CA ASP A 383 -7.46 -24.15 7.09
C ASP A 383 -6.17 -23.73 7.80
N ASP A 384 -5.37 -22.89 7.14
CA ASP A 384 -4.06 -22.46 7.64
C ASP A 384 -3.79 -21.00 7.20
N PRO A 385 -3.78 -20.04 8.14
CA PRO A 385 -3.52 -18.64 7.80
C PRO A 385 -2.14 -18.40 7.16
N THR A 386 -1.17 -19.31 7.34
CA THR A 386 0.13 -19.22 6.65
C THR A 386 0.02 -19.51 5.15
N ALA A 387 -1.11 -20.02 4.68
CA ALA A 387 -1.41 -20.22 3.27
C ALA A 387 -1.35 -18.90 2.47
N PHE A 388 -1.62 -17.75 3.07
CA PHE A 388 -1.45 -16.45 2.43
C PHE A 388 0.00 -16.17 1.97
N ALA A 389 1.00 -16.83 2.57
CA ALA A 389 2.40 -16.78 2.12
C ALA A 389 2.74 -17.81 1.03
N ARG A 390 1.86 -18.79 0.75
CA ARG A 390 2.10 -19.86 -0.23
C ARG A 390 1.64 -19.44 -1.63
N VAL A 391 2.17 -18.31 -2.10
CA VAL A 391 1.84 -17.74 -3.40
C VAL A 391 2.45 -18.57 -4.54
N GLU A 392 1.64 -18.93 -5.52
CA GLU A 392 2.07 -19.59 -6.76
C GLU A 392 2.13 -18.64 -7.93
N ILE A 393 1.14 -17.75 -8.05
CA ILE A 393 1.09 -16.76 -9.13
C ILE A 393 0.67 -15.42 -8.54
N THR A 394 1.35 -14.37 -8.97
CA THR A 394 0.90 -12.99 -8.75
C THR A 394 0.62 -12.35 -10.09
N ILE A 395 -0.58 -11.81 -10.22
CA ILE A 395 -1.03 -11.08 -11.41
C ILE A 395 -1.25 -9.64 -11.00
N ARG A 396 -0.73 -8.71 -11.81
CA ARG A 396 -0.96 -7.29 -11.65
C ARG A 396 -1.51 -6.71 -12.94
N ARG A 397 -2.66 -6.05 -12.85
CA ARG A 397 -3.38 -5.47 -14.01
C ARG A 397 -3.51 -6.44 -15.17
N GLY A 398 -3.90 -7.69 -14.86
CA GLY A 398 -4.08 -8.73 -15.84
C GLY A 398 -2.81 -9.39 -16.38
N GLN A 399 -1.63 -8.97 -15.95
CA GLN A 399 -0.35 -9.54 -16.39
C GLN A 399 0.28 -10.39 -15.28
N VAL A 400 0.78 -11.59 -15.61
CA VAL A 400 1.52 -12.44 -14.68
C VAL A 400 2.89 -11.79 -14.40
N VAL A 401 3.09 -11.30 -13.16
CA VAL A 401 4.33 -10.64 -12.72
C VAL A 401 5.20 -11.56 -11.84
N TYR A 402 4.65 -12.66 -11.37
CA TYR A 402 5.38 -13.72 -10.66
C TYR A 402 4.70 -15.06 -10.89
N ARG A 403 5.50 -16.09 -11.08
CA ARG A 403 5.10 -17.50 -11.07
C ARG A 403 6.17 -18.31 -10.33
N ARG A 404 5.74 -19.12 -9.36
CA ARG A 404 6.63 -20.05 -8.65
C ARG A 404 7.12 -21.12 -9.63
N ASN A 405 8.44 -21.29 -9.74
CA ASN A 405 9.04 -22.43 -10.43
C ASN A 405 8.92 -23.67 -9.53
N HIS A 406 8.40 -24.76 -10.07
CA HIS A 406 8.31 -26.07 -9.43
C HIS A 406 9.52 -26.91 -9.75
#